data_bf56aeffd8729ab8c29db2dc2c9fd090
#
_entry.id   bf56aeffd8729ab8c29db2dc2c9fd090
#
_cell.length_a   1.000
_cell.length_b   1.000
_cell.length_c   1.000
_cell.angle_alpha   90.00
_cell.angle_beta   90.00
_cell.angle_gamma   90.00
#
_symmetry.space_group_name_H-M   'P 1'
#
loop_
_entity.id
_entity.type
_entity.pdbx_description
1 polymer ?
#
loop_
_entity_poly.entity_id
_entity_poly.type
_entity_poly.pdbx_seq_one_letter_code
_entity_poly.pdbx_strand_id
1 'polypeptide(L)'
;MIVLITGATSGFGMSCAELFSKKGYKTILIGRRKDRLAKLSKKLGEKKNLPIQLDVRDKVKVYKEVDNLPKDFKKISVLINNAGLAWGFETAQDVDIEKWETMIDTNCKGLVYMTKAVLPGLIKRNKGHIVNIGSVAGNYPYGGGNVYGGTKAFVKQFSLGLKSDLLGTKVKITNIEPGMADTEFSLVRFSGNKKKAKDVYKNMTPLTGTDIAETIFWAVNRPSHVNINRIELMPLQQGFNFFAISRSGKIK
;
A
#
# COMPACT_ATOMS: atom_id res chain seq x y z
N MET A 1 -18.78 -4.62 6.49
CA MET A 1 -18.03 -3.64 5.68
C MET A 1 -17.14 -4.38 4.69
N ILE A 2 -16.78 -3.73 3.56
CA ILE A 2 -15.97 -4.35 2.50
C ILE A 2 -14.69 -3.53 2.36
N VAL A 3 -13.53 -4.20 2.38
CA VAL A 3 -12.23 -3.58 2.11
C VAL A 3 -11.64 -4.14 0.80
N LEU A 4 -11.26 -3.25 -0.11
CA LEU A 4 -10.53 -3.60 -1.31
C LEU A 4 -9.05 -3.30 -1.09
N ILE A 5 -8.19 -4.29 -1.35
CA ILE A 5 -6.75 -4.22 -1.08
C ILE A 5 -5.99 -4.54 -2.36
N THR A 6 -5.19 -3.59 -2.85
CA THR A 6 -4.28 -3.83 -3.96
C THR A 6 -2.94 -4.36 -3.47
N GLY A 7 -2.30 -5.24 -4.25
CA GLY A 7 -1.06 -5.90 -3.82
C GLY A 7 -1.25 -6.86 -2.65
N ALA A 8 -2.43 -7.51 -2.55
CA ALA A 8 -2.83 -8.34 -1.42
C ALA A 8 -2.00 -9.63 -1.24
N THR A 9 -1.13 -10.00 -2.19
CA THR A 9 -0.45 -11.30 -2.21
C THR A 9 0.86 -11.37 -1.43
N SER A 10 1.26 -10.28 -0.76
CA SER A 10 2.50 -10.21 0.03
C SER A 10 2.55 -8.96 0.93
N GLY A 11 3.50 -8.94 1.85
CA GLY A 11 3.83 -7.78 2.68
C GLY A 11 2.62 -7.15 3.37
N PHE A 12 2.55 -5.82 3.37
CA PHE A 12 1.49 -5.08 4.04
C PHE A 12 0.09 -5.44 3.55
N GLY A 13 -0.07 -5.64 2.21
CA GLY A 13 -1.36 -6.00 1.65
C GLY A 13 -1.89 -7.34 2.16
N MET A 14 -1.03 -8.33 2.32
CA MET A 14 -1.38 -9.63 2.89
C MET A 14 -1.75 -9.50 4.37
N SER A 15 -0.93 -8.79 5.16
CA SER A 15 -1.21 -8.54 6.58
C SER A 15 -2.51 -7.76 6.79
N CYS A 16 -2.80 -6.77 5.94
CA CYS A 16 -4.09 -6.09 5.94
C CYS A 16 -5.24 -7.04 5.63
N ALA A 17 -5.12 -7.89 4.60
CA ALA A 17 -6.15 -8.84 4.23
C ALA A 17 -6.48 -9.80 5.39
N GLU A 18 -5.45 -10.32 6.07
CA GLU A 18 -5.58 -11.20 7.22
C GLU A 18 -6.24 -10.50 8.41
N LEU A 19 -5.78 -9.31 8.77
CA LEU A 19 -6.31 -8.56 9.89
C LEU A 19 -7.77 -8.14 9.67
N PHE A 20 -8.08 -7.54 8.51
CA PHE A 20 -9.44 -7.09 8.22
C PHE A 20 -10.42 -8.27 8.12
N SER A 21 -10.00 -9.40 7.52
CA SER A 21 -10.80 -10.63 7.50
C SER A 21 -11.06 -11.15 8.91
N LYS A 22 -10.03 -11.23 9.79
CA LYS A 22 -10.16 -11.62 11.19
C LYS A 22 -11.11 -10.71 11.97
N LYS A 23 -11.18 -9.42 11.61
CA LYS A 23 -12.09 -8.42 12.18
C LYS A 23 -13.48 -8.41 11.54
N GLY A 24 -13.81 -9.41 10.70
CA GLY A 24 -15.15 -9.61 10.15
C GLY A 24 -15.46 -8.78 8.89
N TYR A 25 -14.48 -8.15 8.25
CA TYR A 25 -14.68 -7.48 6.97
C TYR A 25 -14.73 -8.50 5.83
N LYS A 26 -15.59 -8.26 4.83
CA LYS A 26 -15.40 -8.88 3.51
C LYS A 26 -14.20 -8.22 2.82
N THR A 27 -13.37 -9.01 2.13
CA THR A 27 -12.16 -8.51 1.47
C THR A 27 -12.20 -8.75 -0.04
N ILE A 28 -11.82 -7.74 -0.83
CA ILE A 28 -11.51 -7.88 -2.25
C ILE A 28 -9.99 -7.84 -2.38
N LEU A 29 -9.42 -8.93 -2.90
CA LEU A 29 -7.99 -9.18 -2.91
C LEU A 29 -7.45 -9.02 -4.33
N ILE A 30 -6.78 -7.90 -4.61
CA ILE A 30 -6.21 -7.62 -5.93
C ILE A 30 -4.72 -7.92 -5.94
N GLY A 31 -4.27 -8.66 -6.98
CA GLY A 31 -2.87 -8.97 -7.20
C GLY A 31 -2.63 -9.64 -8.55
N ARG A 32 -1.37 -9.71 -8.97
CA ARG A 32 -0.98 -10.30 -10.27
C ARG A 32 -0.80 -11.82 -10.20
N ARG A 33 -0.49 -12.37 -9.02
CA ARG A 33 -0.12 -13.77 -8.81
C ARG A 33 -1.35 -14.60 -8.44
N LYS A 34 -1.92 -15.27 -9.44
CA LYS A 34 -3.17 -16.05 -9.31
C LYS A 34 -3.09 -17.14 -8.23
N ASP A 35 -2.00 -17.88 -8.22
CA ASP A 35 -1.72 -18.95 -7.24
C ASP A 35 -1.71 -18.44 -5.80
N ARG A 36 -1.07 -17.29 -5.56
CA ARG A 36 -1.02 -16.68 -4.22
C ARG A 36 -2.37 -16.09 -3.80
N LEU A 37 -3.12 -15.51 -4.73
CA LEU A 37 -4.48 -15.06 -4.46
C LEU A 37 -5.38 -16.21 -4.03
N ALA A 38 -5.31 -17.35 -4.74
CA ALA A 38 -6.10 -18.54 -4.42
C ALA A 38 -5.73 -19.10 -3.03
N LYS A 39 -4.44 -19.20 -2.71
CA LYS A 39 -3.94 -19.63 -1.39
C LYS A 39 -4.43 -18.70 -0.27
N LEU A 40 -4.34 -17.39 -0.47
CA LEU A 40 -4.80 -16.40 0.50
C LEU A 40 -6.32 -16.47 0.67
N SER A 41 -7.07 -16.56 -0.42
CA SER A 41 -8.52 -16.70 -0.41
C SER A 41 -8.98 -17.90 0.40
N LYS A 42 -8.36 -19.07 0.17
CA LYS A 42 -8.63 -20.29 0.94
C LYS A 42 -8.33 -20.10 2.42
N LYS A 43 -7.20 -19.48 2.77
CA LYS A 43 -6.81 -19.19 4.16
C LYS A 43 -7.82 -18.29 4.89
N LEU A 44 -8.38 -17.29 4.19
CA LEU A 44 -9.31 -16.32 4.77
C LEU A 44 -10.77 -16.77 4.77
N GLY A 45 -11.09 -17.91 4.14
CA GLY A 45 -12.44 -18.42 3.96
C GLY A 45 -13.14 -17.80 2.74
N GLU A 46 -13.33 -18.60 1.71
CA GLU A 46 -13.77 -18.18 0.36
C GLU A 46 -15.09 -17.42 0.32
N LYS A 47 -16.02 -17.68 1.23
CA LYS A 47 -17.31 -16.98 1.29
C LYS A 47 -17.20 -15.49 1.68
N LYS A 48 -16.08 -15.07 2.29
CA LYS A 48 -15.89 -13.72 2.82
C LYS A 48 -14.90 -12.88 2.02
N ASN A 49 -14.31 -13.44 0.96
CA ASN A 49 -13.36 -12.72 0.15
C ASN A 49 -13.53 -12.98 -1.34
N LEU A 50 -13.07 -12.04 -2.16
CA LEU A 50 -13.12 -12.08 -3.62
C LEU A 50 -11.71 -11.86 -4.16
N PRO A 51 -11.01 -12.90 -4.60
CA PRO A 51 -9.72 -12.76 -5.27
C PRO A 51 -9.91 -12.32 -6.72
N ILE A 52 -9.20 -11.28 -7.14
CA ILE A 52 -9.20 -10.75 -8.52
C ILE A 52 -7.78 -10.67 -9.02
N GLN A 53 -7.46 -11.42 -10.07
CA GLN A 53 -6.17 -11.32 -10.74
C GLN A 53 -6.16 -10.07 -11.64
N LEU A 54 -5.45 -9.03 -11.19
CA LEU A 54 -5.41 -7.74 -11.87
C LEU A 54 -4.03 -7.09 -11.68
N ASP A 55 -3.50 -6.52 -12.77
CA ASP A 55 -2.40 -5.55 -12.72
C ASP A 55 -3.00 -4.14 -12.64
N VAL A 56 -2.70 -3.40 -11.57
CA VAL A 56 -3.22 -2.04 -11.37
C VAL A 56 -2.77 -1.05 -12.44
N ARG A 57 -1.75 -1.37 -13.24
CA ARG A 57 -1.28 -0.57 -14.37
C ARG A 57 -2.23 -0.64 -15.58
N ASP A 58 -3.03 -1.69 -15.67
CA ASP A 58 -4.01 -1.87 -16.76
C ASP A 58 -5.29 -1.08 -16.44
N LYS A 59 -5.32 0.16 -16.91
CA LYS A 59 -6.44 1.09 -16.71
C LYS A 59 -7.79 0.47 -17.11
N VAL A 60 -7.86 -0.16 -18.28
CA VAL A 60 -9.12 -0.70 -18.83
C VAL A 60 -9.65 -1.82 -17.93
N LYS A 61 -8.77 -2.76 -17.54
CA LYS A 61 -9.17 -3.84 -16.64
C LYS A 61 -9.52 -3.34 -15.24
N VAL A 62 -8.83 -2.33 -14.70
CA VAL A 62 -9.16 -1.74 -13.39
C VAL A 62 -10.62 -1.27 -13.37
N TYR A 63 -11.03 -0.47 -14.34
CA TYR A 63 -12.42 0.02 -14.41
C TYR A 63 -13.40 -1.14 -14.60
N LYS A 64 -13.12 -2.04 -15.56
CA LYS A 64 -13.96 -3.20 -15.85
C LYS A 64 -14.19 -4.07 -14.60
N GLU A 65 -13.15 -4.40 -13.86
CA GLU A 65 -13.26 -5.26 -12.68
C GLU A 65 -14.03 -4.57 -11.54
N VAL A 66 -13.82 -3.26 -11.32
CA VAL A 66 -14.55 -2.52 -10.28
C VAL A 66 -16.03 -2.35 -10.64
N ASP A 67 -16.36 -2.09 -11.90
CA ASP A 67 -17.73 -1.93 -12.38
C ASP A 67 -18.50 -3.26 -12.32
N ASN A 68 -17.83 -4.39 -12.57
CA ASN A 68 -18.44 -5.72 -12.62
C ASN A 68 -18.37 -6.48 -11.29
N LEU A 69 -18.04 -5.83 -10.18
CA LEU A 69 -18.04 -6.49 -8.88
C LEU A 69 -19.42 -7.12 -8.56
N PRO A 70 -19.46 -8.34 -8.03
CA PRO A 70 -20.69 -8.98 -7.58
C PRO A 70 -21.44 -8.11 -6.58
N LYS A 71 -22.78 -8.20 -6.56
CA LYS A 71 -23.67 -7.40 -5.69
C LYS A 71 -23.19 -7.38 -4.24
N ASP A 72 -22.73 -8.51 -3.73
CA ASP A 72 -22.26 -8.69 -2.35
C ASP A 72 -20.93 -7.99 -2.05
N PHE A 73 -20.17 -7.57 -3.08
CA PHE A 73 -18.88 -6.86 -2.97
C PHE A 73 -18.93 -5.43 -3.51
N LYS A 74 -20.05 -5.00 -4.06
CA LYS A 74 -20.17 -3.70 -4.77
C LYS A 74 -20.10 -2.48 -3.83
N LYS A 75 -20.46 -2.64 -2.55
CA LYS A 75 -20.48 -1.52 -1.58
C LYS A 75 -19.14 -1.42 -0.81
N ILE A 76 -18.05 -1.17 -1.56
CA ILE A 76 -16.72 -0.97 -0.97
C ILE A 76 -16.78 0.13 0.09
N SER A 77 -16.30 -0.15 1.30
CA SER A 77 -16.22 0.81 2.41
C SER A 77 -14.82 1.38 2.58
N VAL A 78 -13.79 0.58 2.26
CA VAL A 78 -12.38 0.97 2.39
C VAL A 78 -11.62 0.54 1.13
N LEU A 79 -10.82 1.44 0.59
CA LEU A 79 -9.82 1.14 -0.44
C LEU A 79 -8.43 1.27 0.18
N ILE A 80 -7.61 0.21 0.13
CA ILE A 80 -6.20 0.24 0.51
C ILE A 80 -5.36 0.14 -0.76
N ASN A 81 -4.84 1.27 -1.22
CA ASN A 81 -3.88 1.36 -2.31
C ASN A 81 -2.49 1.00 -1.80
N ASN A 82 -2.22 -0.30 -1.77
CA ASN A 82 -0.96 -0.85 -1.28
C ASN A 82 -0.04 -1.36 -2.40
N ALA A 83 -0.56 -1.68 -3.58
CA ALA A 83 0.28 -2.10 -4.71
C ALA A 83 1.35 -1.05 -5.00
N GLY A 84 2.61 -1.47 -4.94
CA GLY A 84 3.76 -0.61 -5.15
C GLY A 84 5.05 -1.42 -5.12
N LEU A 85 6.10 -0.86 -5.72
CA LEU A 85 7.42 -1.46 -5.75
C LEU A 85 8.52 -0.40 -5.80
N ALA A 86 9.75 -0.83 -5.52
CA ALA A 86 10.98 -0.11 -5.82
C ALA A 86 11.98 -1.05 -6.50
N TRP A 87 12.87 -0.50 -7.30
CA TRP A 87 13.98 -1.19 -7.92
C TRP A 87 15.30 -0.62 -7.44
N GLY A 88 16.23 -1.51 -7.08
CA GLY A 88 17.64 -1.23 -6.83
C GLY A 88 18.01 -0.01 -5.97
N PHE A 89 19.27 0.35 -6.07
CA PHE A 89 19.89 1.57 -5.57
C PHE A 89 20.92 2.13 -6.58
N GLU A 90 20.74 1.78 -7.87
CA GLU A 90 21.59 2.28 -8.94
C GLU A 90 21.50 3.83 -9.00
N THR A 91 22.61 4.45 -9.37
CA THR A 91 22.66 5.90 -9.59
C THR A 91 21.85 6.30 -10.83
N ALA A 92 21.46 7.56 -10.95
CA ALA A 92 20.54 7.99 -12.01
C ALA A 92 21.06 7.72 -13.43
N GLN A 93 22.36 7.76 -13.64
CA GLN A 93 22.98 7.49 -14.95
C GLN A 93 23.06 5.97 -15.30
N ASP A 94 22.95 5.09 -14.30
CA ASP A 94 23.19 3.65 -14.48
C ASP A 94 21.88 2.84 -14.43
N VAL A 95 20.77 3.46 -14.02
CA VAL A 95 19.51 2.76 -13.89
C VAL A 95 18.82 2.60 -15.25
N ASP A 96 18.24 1.44 -15.46
CA ASP A 96 17.41 1.15 -16.61
C ASP A 96 16.09 1.91 -16.57
N ILE A 97 15.74 2.60 -17.67
CA ILE A 97 14.54 3.46 -17.75
C ILE A 97 13.24 2.66 -17.49
N GLU A 98 13.14 1.42 -17.90
CA GLU A 98 11.97 0.56 -17.68
C GLU A 98 11.70 0.32 -16.18
N LYS A 99 12.75 0.34 -15.34
CA LYS A 99 12.57 0.28 -13.88
C LYS A 99 11.88 1.53 -13.36
N TRP A 100 12.25 2.70 -13.86
CA TRP A 100 11.61 3.97 -13.49
C TRP A 100 10.16 4.03 -13.97
N GLU A 101 9.91 3.69 -15.22
CA GLU A 101 8.56 3.64 -15.78
C GLU A 101 7.67 2.67 -15.01
N THR A 102 8.17 1.48 -14.70
CA THR A 102 7.44 0.49 -13.89
C THR A 102 7.09 1.02 -12.49
N MET A 103 7.99 1.79 -11.84
CA MET A 103 7.70 2.43 -10.56
C MET A 103 6.62 3.50 -10.69
N ILE A 104 6.69 4.36 -11.70
CA ILE A 104 5.69 5.40 -11.96
C ILE A 104 4.33 4.77 -12.29
N ASP A 105 4.31 3.80 -13.18
CA ASP A 105 3.08 3.14 -13.61
C ASP A 105 2.37 2.42 -12.45
N THR A 106 3.15 1.76 -11.60
CA THR A 106 2.56 1.01 -10.47
C THR A 106 2.20 1.94 -9.31
N ASN A 107 3.17 2.77 -8.86
CA ASN A 107 3.03 3.53 -7.61
C ASN A 107 2.16 4.77 -7.78
N CYS A 108 2.13 5.37 -9.00
CA CYS A 108 1.35 6.57 -9.29
C CYS A 108 0.11 6.25 -10.12
N LYS A 109 0.27 5.80 -11.38
CA LYS A 109 -0.88 5.58 -12.28
C LYS A 109 -1.83 4.51 -11.73
N GLY A 110 -1.29 3.37 -11.27
CA GLY A 110 -2.10 2.29 -10.70
C GLY A 110 -2.93 2.74 -9.49
N LEU A 111 -2.32 3.53 -8.59
CA LEU A 111 -3.02 4.13 -7.45
C LEU A 111 -4.14 5.09 -7.91
N VAL A 112 -3.85 5.95 -8.89
CA VAL A 112 -4.84 6.90 -9.44
C VAL A 112 -6.00 6.16 -10.10
N TYR A 113 -5.74 5.12 -10.89
CA TYR A 113 -6.79 4.34 -11.56
C TYR A 113 -7.72 3.66 -10.55
N MET A 114 -7.15 2.98 -9.55
CA MET A 114 -7.94 2.32 -8.50
C MET A 114 -8.75 3.33 -7.69
N THR A 115 -8.13 4.46 -7.33
CA THR A 115 -8.84 5.54 -6.62
C THR A 115 -10.01 6.06 -7.44
N LYS A 116 -9.79 6.40 -8.72
CA LYS A 116 -10.84 6.96 -9.59
C LYS A 116 -11.97 5.97 -9.84
N ALA A 117 -11.67 4.67 -9.96
CA ALA A 117 -12.68 3.64 -10.15
C ALA A 117 -13.58 3.45 -8.91
N VAL A 118 -13.01 3.54 -7.70
CA VAL A 118 -13.76 3.29 -6.45
C VAL A 118 -14.46 4.54 -5.91
N LEU A 119 -13.86 5.72 -6.10
CA LEU A 119 -14.28 6.99 -5.49
C LEU A 119 -15.74 7.37 -5.76
N PRO A 120 -16.30 7.24 -6.97
CA PRO A 120 -17.69 7.60 -7.24
C PRO A 120 -18.68 6.86 -6.34
N GLY A 121 -18.42 5.58 -6.09
CA GLY A 121 -19.23 4.76 -5.19
C GLY A 121 -19.16 5.23 -3.73
N LEU A 122 -17.99 5.69 -3.25
CA LEU A 122 -17.83 6.25 -1.91
C LEU A 122 -18.58 7.58 -1.77
N ILE A 123 -18.45 8.47 -2.74
CA ILE A 123 -19.13 9.78 -2.77
C ILE A 123 -20.65 9.58 -2.80
N LYS A 124 -21.17 8.72 -3.70
CA LYS A 124 -22.61 8.44 -3.79
C LYS A 124 -23.21 7.97 -2.47
N ARG A 125 -22.48 7.22 -1.69
CA ARG A 125 -22.90 6.74 -0.36
C ARG A 125 -22.58 7.74 0.75
N ASN A 126 -21.87 8.81 0.45
CA ASN A 126 -21.32 9.78 1.40
C ASN A 126 -20.62 9.12 2.59
N LYS A 127 -19.87 8.03 2.32
CA LYS A 127 -19.19 7.23 3.35
C LYS A 127 -18.10 6.38 2.73
N GLY A 128 -16.90 6.43 3.30
CA GLY A 128 -15.79 5.57 2.90
C GLY A 128 -14.45 6.06 3.39
N HIS A 129 -13.43 5.26 3.13
CA HIS A 129 -12.05 5.60 3.48
C HIS A 129 -11.09 5.11 2.40
N ILE A 130 -10.25 5.98 1.89
CA ILE A 130 -9.14 5.61 1.01
C ILE A 130 -7.86 5.71 1.82
N VAL A 131 -7.10 4.62 1.89
CA VAL A 131 -5.79 4.55 2.54
C VAL A 131 -4.75 4.33 1.46
N ASN A 132 -3.82 5.24 1.34
CA ASN A 132 -2.71 5.16 0.41
C ASN A 132 -1.42 4.79 1.16
N ILE A 133 -0.63 3.86 0.60
CA ILE A 133 0.67 3.50 1.17
C ILE A 133 1.76 4.35 0.54
N GLY A 134 2.14 5.40 1.27
CA GLY A 134 3.28 6.25 1.01
C GLY A 134 4.61 5.60 1.41
N SER A 135 5.53 6.39 1.89
CA SER A 135 6.82 5.99 2.49
C SER A 135 7.52 7.21 3.06
N VAL A 136 8.36 7.02 4.06
CA VAL A 136 9.33 8.05 4.51
C VAL A 136 10.25 8.52 3.36
N ALA A 137 10.44 7.67 2.34
CA ALA A 137 11.19 8.03 1.12
C ALA A 137 10.57 9.19 0.33
N GLY A 138 9.29 9.48 0.52
CA GLY A 138 8.62 10.66 -0.04
C GLY A 138 8.91 11.95 0.73
N ASN A 139 9.56 11.87 1.89
CA ASN A 139 9.93 12.99 2.73
C ASN A 139 11.46 13.17 2.82
N TYR A 140 12.20 12.05 2.85
CA TYR A 140 13.64 12.02 3.09
C TYR A 140 14.35 11.39 1.90
N PRO A 141 15.07 12.20 1.08
CA PRO A 141 15.76 11.71 -0.11
C PRO A 141 16.96 10.83 0.26
N TYR A 142 17.33 9.93 -0.63
CA TYR A 142 18.51 9.08 -0.50
C TYR A 142 19.05 8.67 -1.88
N GLY A 143 20.36 8.35 -1.94
CA GLY A 143 21.01 7.92 -3.18
C GLY A 143 20.37 6.67 -3.77
N GLY A 144 20.11 6.66 -5.08
CA GLY A 144 19.41 5.59 -5.80
C GLY A 144 17.89 5.53 -5.54
N GLY A 145 17.33 6.46 -4.77
CA GLY A 145 15.91 6.52 -4.44
C GLY A 145 15.11 7.59 -5.17
N ASN A 146 15.69 8.21 -6.19
CA ASN A 146 15.15 9.39 -6.90
C ASN A 146 13.71 9.18 -7.39
N VAL A 147 13.45 8.25 -8.30
CA VAL A 147 12.11 8.01 -8.84
C VAL A 147 11.21 7.36 -7.78
N TYR A 148 11.71 6.38 -7.01
CA TYR A 148 10.91 5.80 -5.94
C TYR A 148 10.44 6.86 -4.93
N GLY A 149 11.36 7.69 -4.42
CA GLY A 149 11.02 8.82 -3.53
C GLY A 149 10.05 9.79 -4.19
N GLY A 150 10.28 10.14 -5.46
CA GLY A 150 9.38 10.96 -6.26
C GLY A 150 7.98 10.39 -6.35
N THR A 151 7.83 9.06 -6.60
CA THR A 151 6.50 8.42 -6.61
C THR A 151 5.82 8.46 -5.24
N LYS A 152 6.57 8.35 -4.15
CA LYS A 152 6.02 8.40 -2.78
C LYS A 152 5.68 9.83 -2.34
N ALA A 153 6.43 10.83 -2.81
CA ALA A 153 6.07 12.24 -2.68
C ALA A 153 4.77 12.56 -3.46
N PHE A 154 4.63 12.00 -4.68
CA PHE A 154 3.37 12.08 -5.43
C PHE A 154 2.20 11.51 -4.64
N VAL A 155 2.32 10.31 -4.06
CA VAL A 155 1.25 9.66 -3.27
C VAL A 155 0.85 10.53 -2.08
N LYS A 156 1.83 11.15 -1.39
CA LYS A 156 1.57 12.09 -0.29
C LYS A 156 0.76 13.29 -0.79
N GLN A 157 1.24 13.99 -1.81
CA GLN A 157 0.59 15.21 -2.31
C GLN A 157 -0.78 14.90 -2.92
N PHE A 158 -0.91 13.80 -3.66
CA PHE A 158 -2.19 13.33 -4.19
C PHE A 158 -3.21 13.08 -3.07
N SER A 159 -2.79 12.47 -1.96
CA SER A 159 -3.68 12.21 -0.81
C SER A 159 -4.19 13.52 -0.18
N LEU A 160 -3.33 14.52 -0.05
CA LEU A 160 -3.69 15.84 0.49
C LEU A 160 -4.63 16.59 -0.45
N GLY A 161 -4.33 16.61 -1.75
CA GLY A 161 -5.19 17.22 -2.78
C GLY A 161 -6.57 16.55 -2.83
N LEU A 162 -6.60 15.23 -2.85
CA LEU A 162 -7.88 14.49 -2.86
C LEU A 162 -8.71 14.78 -1.59
N LYS A 163 -8.08 14.99 -0.43
CA LYS A 163 -8.80 15.39 0.78
C LYS A 163 -9.45 16.76 0.61
N SER A 164 -8.81 17.69 -0.07
CA SER A 164 -9.37 19.02 -0.37
C SER A 164 -10.57 18.92 -1.33
N ASP A 165 -10.49 18.08 -2.35
CA ASP A 165 -11.61 17.85 -3.29
C ASP A 165 -12.84 17.23 -2.63
N LEU A 166 -12.64 16.54 -1.52
CA LEU A 166 -13.70 15.82 -0.80
C LEU A 166 -14.27 16.59 0.40
N LEU A 167 -13.98 17.87 0.51
CA LEU A 167 -14.62 18.73 1.52
C LEU A 167 -16.15 18.68 1.36
N GLY A 168 -16.87 18.70 2.48
CA GLY A 168 -18.33 18.55 2.50
C GLY A 168 -18.81 17.10 2.41
N THR A 169 -17.93 16.11 2.18
CA THR A 169 -18.28 14.69 2.20
C THR A 169 -17.79 13.99 3.49
N LYS A 170 -18.34 12.80 3.77
CA LYS A 170 -17.86 11.91 4.84
C LYS A 170 -16.84 10.85 4.33
N VAL A 171 -16.21 11.09 3.18
CA VAL A 171 -15.14 10.24 2.66
C VAL A 171 -13.81 10.66 3.27
N LYS A 172 -13.12 9.72 3.88
CA LYS A 172 -11.82 9.93 4.55
C LYS A 172 -10.67 9.53 3.66
N ILE A 173 -9.54 10.23 3.79
CA ILE A 173 -8.28 9.92 3.10
C ILE A 173 -7.16 9.87 4.14
N THR A 174 -6.36 8.80 4.11
CA THR A 174 -5.17 8.66 4.96
C THR A 174 -3.97 8.23 4.11
N ASN A 175 -2.84 8.89 4.29
CA ASN A 175 -1.55 8.44 3.77
C ASN A 175 -0.72 7.82 4.89
N ILE A 176 -0.32 6.55 4.74
CA ILE A 176 0.58 5.85 5.67
C ILE A 176 1.98 5.88 5.09
N GLU A 177 2.95 6.32 5.85
CA GLU A 177 4.34 6.55 5.41
C GLU A 177 5.30 5.67 6.23
N PRO A 178 5.44 4.37 5.88
CA PRO A 178 6.33 3.48 6.60
C PRO A 178 7.81 3.81 6.35
N GLY A 179 8.62 3.63 7.40
CA GLY A 179 10.06 3.50 7.32
C GLY A 179 10.50 2.09 6.94
N MET A 180 11.63 1.67 7.50
CA MET A 180 12.23 0.35 7.25
C MET A 180 11.32 -0.77 7.76
N ALA A 181 10.76 -1.55 6.84
CA ALA A 181 9.86 -2.66 7.16
C ALA A 181 10.28 -3.94 6.43
N ASP A 182 10.42 -5.03 7.19
CA ASP A 182 10.80 -6.34 6.63
C ASP A 182 9.60 -7.01 5.97
N THR A 183 9.64 -7.05 4.66
CA THR A 183 8.62 -7.69 3.80
C THR A 183 9.27 -8.21 2.51
N GLU A 184 8.48 -8.87 1.64
CA GLU A 184 8.95 -9.24 0.29
C GLU A 184 9.38 -8.02 -0.57
N PHE A 185 9.13 -6.80 -0.13
CA PHE A 185 9.48 -5.58 -0.86
C PHE A 185 10.98 -5.48 -1.14
N SER A 186 11.83 -5.79 -0.14
CA SER A 186 13.28 -5.81 -0.33
C SER A 186 13.73 -6.91 -1.28
N LEU A 187 13.05 -8.06 -1.30
CA LEU A 187 13.33 -9.12 -2.27
C LEU A 187 13.03 -8.67 -3.71
N VAL A 188 11.91 -7.96 -3.92
CA VAL A 188 11.57 -7.35 -5.22
C VAL A 188 12.60 -6.29 -5.60
N ARG A 189 12.94 -5.38 -4.67
CA ARG A 189 13.93 -4.31 -4.89
C ARG A 189 15.27 -4.84 -5.39
N PHE A 190 15.72 -5.99 -4.89
CA PHE A 190 16.98 -6.60 -5.27
C PHE A 190 16.85 -7.76 -6.27
N SER A 191 15.79 -7.75 -7.09
CA SER A 191 15.59 -8.75 -8.16
C SER A 191 15.72 -10.20 -7.69
N GLY A 192 15.22 -10.51 -6.49
CA GLY A 192 15.25 -11.86 -5.92
C GLY A 192 16.51 -12.19 -5.11
N ASN A 193 17.49 -11.29 -4.99
CA ASN A 193 18.70 -11.53 -4.20
C ASN A 193 18.39 -11.53 -2.70
N LYS A 194 18.20 -12.73 -2.14
CA LYS A 194 17.85 -12.95 -0.74
C LYS A 194 18.88 -12.40 0.26
N LYS A 195 20.20 -12.48 -0.09
CA LYS A 195 21.27 -11.99 0.77
C LYS A 195 21.18 -10.47 0.91
N LYS A 196 21.17 -9.73 -0.22
CA LYS A 196 21.02 -8.27 -0.21
C LYS A 196 19.73 -7.82 0.49
N ALA A 197 18.61 -8.52 0.24
CA ALA A 197 17.34 -8.22 0.88
C ALA A 197 17.40 -8.37 2.41
N LYS A 198 18.09 -9.39 2.93
CA LYS A 198 18.24 -9.63 4.37
C LYS A 198 19.25 -8.67 5.01
N ASP A 199 20.32 -8.32 4.30
CA ASP A 199 21.38 -7.44 4.81
C ASP A 199 20.87 -6.02 5.10
N VAL A 200 19.80 -5.57 4.42
CA VAL A 200 19.14 -4.28 4.69
C VAL A 200 18.73 -4.16 6.16
N TYR A 201 18.27 -5.26 6.77
CA TYR A 201 17.74 -5.30 8.14
C TYR A 201 18.75 -5.85 9.18
N LYS A 202 20.02 -6.01 8.78
CA LYS A 202 21.05 -6.54 9.69
C LYS A 202 21.20 -5.63 10.89
N ASN A 203 21.22 -6.25 12.08
CA ASN A 203 21.39 -5.58 13.38
C ASN A 203 20.36 -4.49 13.69
N MET A 204 19.11 -4.65 13.22
CA MET A 204 17.99 -3.79 13.60
C MET A 204 16.72 -4.62 13.77
N THR A 205 15.72 -4.02 14.41
CA THR A 205 14.34 -4.52 14.49
C THR A 205 13.47 -3.68 13.57
N PRO A 206 13.20 -4.14 12.32
CA PRO A 206 12.37 -3.38 11.37
C PRO A 206 10.89 -3.44 11.75
N LEU A 207 10.08 -2.55 11.18
CA LEU A 207 8.63 -2.71 11.18
C LEU A 207 8.25 -4.01 10.46
N THR A 208 7.10 -4.54 10.82
CA THR A 208 6.49 -5.72 10.19
C THR A 208 5.24 -5.36 9.40
N GLY A 209 4.75 -6.31 8.61
CA GLY A 209 3.45 -6.15 7.95
C GLY A 209 2.29 -5.99 8.94
N THR A 210 2.41 -6.59 10.12
CA THR A 210 1.40 -6.48 11.19
C THR A 210 1.33 -5.07 11.76
N ASP A 211 2.46 -4.41 12.03
CA ASP A 211 2.49 -3.04 12.56
C ASP A 211 1.77 -2.06 11.62
N ILE A 212 2.00 -2.24 10.31
CA ILE A 212 1.33 -1.42 9.28
C ILE A 212 -0.17 -1.73 9.19
N ALA A 213 -0.54 -3.01 9.23
CA ALA A 213 -1.95 -3.41 9.15
C ALA A 213 -2.75 -2.91 10.36
N GLU A 214 -2.17 -2.99 11.57
CA GLU A 214 -2.79 -2.47 12.81
C GLU A 214 -2.94 -0.96 12.78
N THR A 215 -1.92 -0.24 12.30
CA THR A 215 -1.96 1.22 12.11
C THR A 215 -3.08 1.62 11.14
N ILE A 216 -3.19 0.92 10.01
CA ILE A 216 -4.27 1.15 9.03
C ILE A 216 -5.63 0.84 9.64
N PHE A 217 -5.75 -0.29 10.34
CA PHE A 217 -7.00 -0.68 10.98
C PHE A 217 -7.44 0.34 12.04
N TRP A 218 -6.51 0.84 12.84
CA TRP A 218 -6.77 1.92 13.79
C TRP A 218 -7.27 3.18 13.09
N ALA A 219 -6.59 3.66 12.04
CA ALA A 219 -6.96 4.86 11.31
C ALA A 219 -8.36 4.73 10.66
N VAL A 220 -8.67 3.57 10.08
CA VAL A 220 -9.96 3.28 9.44
C VAL A 220 -11.11 3.36 10.45
N ASN A 221 -10.88 2.93 11.68
CA ASN A 221 -11.91 2.83 12.72
C ASN A 221 -12.04 4.08 13.62
N ARG A 222 -11.45 5.22 13.22
CA ARG A 222 -11.69 6.49 13.94
C ARG A 222 -13.12 6.99 13.71
N PRO A 223 -13.68 7.76 14.66
CA PRO A 223 -15.01 8.37 14.51
C PRO A 223 -15.21 9.05 13.16
N SER A 224 -16.44 9.15 12.70
CA SER A 224 -16.75 9.61 11.33
C SER A 224 -16.30 11.04 11.03
N HIS A 225 -16.24 11.90 12.04
CA HIS A 225 -15.77 13.29 11.93
C HIS A 225 -14.25 13.43 11.98
N VAL A 226 -13.52 12.36 12.31
CA VAL A 226 -12.05 12.36 12.40
C VAL A 226 -11.43 11.83 11.12
N ASN A 227 -10.60 12.63 10.47
CA ASN A 227 -9.75 12.21 9.37
C ASN A 227 -8.28 12.22 9.83
N ILE A 228 -7.62 11.09 9.76
CA ILE A 228 -6.18 11.02 9.95
C ILE A 228 -5.53 11.29 8.59
N ASN A 229 -4.88 12.42 8.43
CA ASN A 229 -4.32 12.83 7.14
C ASN A 229 -3.07 12.02 6.77
N ARG A 230 -2.14 11.91 7.73
CA ARG A 230 -0.86 11.23 7.56
C ARG A 230 -0.45 10.50 8.83
N ILE A 231 0.21 9.35 8.65
CA ILE A 231 0.91 8.65 9.73
C ILE A 231 2.28 8.26 9.19
N GLU A 232 3.33 8.91 9.70
CA GLU A 232 4.70 8.49 9.51
C GLU A 232 5.08 7.58 10.68
N LEU A 233 5.60 6.40 10.38
CA LEU A 233 6.04 5.46 11.40
C LEU A 233 7.33 4.78 10.98
N MET A 234 8.28 4.72 11.91
CA MET A 234 9.61 4.16 11.71
C MET A 234 9.94 3.16 12.81
N PRO A 235 10.86 2.20 12.58
CA PRO A 235 11.51 1.50 13.67
C PRO A 235 12.14 2.50 14.62
N LEU A 236 12.17 2.18 15.91
CA LEU A 236 12.81 3.03 16.92
C LEU A 236 14.30 3.32 16.57
N GLN A 237 14.95 2.41 15.87
CA GLN A 237 16.34 2.52 15.43
C GLN A 237 16.56 3.37 14.19
N GLN A 238 15.50 3.86 13.52
CA GLN A 238 15.59 4.68 12.32
C GLN A 238 15.38 6.16 12.67
N GLY A 239 16.28 7.03 12.21
CA GLY A 239 16.13 8.49 12.26
C GLY A 239 15.49 9.07 10.99
N PHE A 240 15.38 10.41 10.94
CA PHE A 240 14.72 11.12 9.83
C PHE A 240 15.56 11.20 8.54
N ASN A 241 16.33 10.15 8.26
CA ASN A 241 17.02 9.92 7.01
C ASN A 241 16.88 8.45 6.68
N PHE A 242 16.74 8.10 5.41
CA PHE A 242 16.51 6.70 5.00
C PHE A 242 17.60 5.73 5.49
N PHE A 243 18.86 6.19 5.56
CA PHE A 243 20.00 5.39 6.02
C PHE A 243 20.47 5.71 7.44
N ALA A 244 19.84 6.66 8.14
CA ALA A 244 20.16 6.95 9.53
C ALA A 244 19.59 5.87 10.44
N ILE A 245 20.31 4.76 10.57
CA ILE A 245 19.88 3.57 11.32
C ILE A 245 20.93 3.25 12.36
N SER A 246 20.52 3.21 13.65
CA SER A 246 21.35 2.65 14.73
C SER A 246 21.39 1.13 14.57
N ARG A 247 22.58 0.59 14.36
CA ARG A 247 22.81 -0.86 14.20
C ARG A 247 23.47 -1.50 15.42
N SER A 248 23.24 -0.94 16.59
CA SER A 248 23.79 -1.40 17.88
C SER A 248 23.20 -2.75 18.36
N GLY A 249 22.34 -3.36 17.57
CA GLY A 249 21.68 -4.61 17.88
C GLY A 249 20.16 -4.49 17.90
N LYS A 250 19.47 -5.62 18.13
CA LYS A 250 18.01 -5.62 18.25
C LYS A 250 17.59 -4.94 19.55
N ILE A 251 16.58 -4.11 19.48
CA ILE A 251 15.89 -3.60 20.68
C ILE A 251 15.09 -4.76 21.27
N LYS A 252 15.30 -5.03 22.55
CA LYS A 252 14.57 -6.05 23.30
C LYS A 252 13.18 -5.56 23.68
#